data_b82543a687414e5d10e5f87cdd691ea6
#
_entry.id   b82543a687414e5d10e5f87cdd691ea6
#
_cell.length_a   1.000
_cell.length_b   1.000
_cell.length_c   1.000
_cell.angle_alpha   90.00
_cell.angle_beta   90.00
_cell.angle_gamma   90.00
#
_symmetry.space_group_name_H-M   'P 1'
#
loop_
_entity.id
_entity.type
_entity.pdbx_description
1 polymer ?
#
loop_
_entity_poly.entity_id
_entity_poly.type
_entity_poly.pdbx_seq_one_letter_code
_entity_poly.pdbx_strand_id
1 'polypeptide(L)'
;DHLDVLFGGLDQAARLPLNLPGVNTLRLLDYDNDGWLDLVAAGEGLQIWRNLGDGKFADQTDKLGLDRRATDRVEALAAADFDQDGDTDLVLNRAGQGLQFLRNEGGNANRQLKLRLIGNRSNASGLGIRLEVSAGPFRVHRTVNSLPVEIGVGKHEQLDSLVARWFDLAFNQIDVTPDPRAALPVFEPVLPTGSCPYLYAWDGQQFRFVSDILGSAPMGLRVTDAAFADADPHEHVWLGDADRFPPRNGQYTVQITEELREVLYLDEAKLVVVDHPPGTEVHTTDAMRPSKPFPRGELWTLEKRRPLRRATRLDGQDATAALAHNDQVMASPQRLRIPQLRGLAEPHGLTLDFGPLPVDRPLVLALTGWLRFGGGMANVAASHDPELPFPFPQLEVETTTDHWQPVNAPPSVPSGKTKTILIDLAGKLPPQAQRLRLTTAYELHWDRIALFERRLAGDSRIARLTPARADLHWRGFSEFADLPWTQPLTPVYDRTFPNPHWTITPVGWCTRYGAVDELVAAEDNALVLLNGGDELTLEFDAGAVPPPPPDTVRDFFIYTVGWDKDSDFHVELGWQVEPLPWHGMDDQAYGRQARPPFSSDDLMRRFTTRWVPQTTLKRTAR
;
A
#
# COMPACT_ATOMS: atom_id res chain seq x y z
N ASP A 1 -33.95 40.55 2.14
CA ASP A 1 -33.19 39.42 2.67
C ASP A 1 -31.81 39.46 2.02
N HIS A 2 -30.78 39.62 2.83
CA HIS A 2 -29.38 39.61 2.35
C HIS A 2 -28.80 38.21 2.56
N LEU A 3 -28.20 37.64 1.52
CA LEU A 3 -27.46 36.42 1.62
C LEU A 3 -25.97 36.77 1.69
N ASP A 4 -25.30 36.36 2.76
CA ASP A 4 -23.85 36.49 2.85
C ASP A 4 -23.21 35.25 2.20
N VAL A 5 -22.46 35.44 1.14
CA VAL A 5 -21.69 34.36 0.48
C VAL A 5 -20.23 34.54 0.90
N LEU A 6 -19.70 33.55 1.61
CA LEU A 6 -18.30 33.49 2.05
C LEU A 6 -17.43 32.89 0.94
N PHE A 7 -16.56 33.69 0.36
CA PHE A 7 -15.55 33.24 -0.60
C PHE A 7 -14.14 33.31 0.01
N GLY A 8 -13.47 32.19 0.15
CA GLY A 8 -12.09 32.12 0.66
C GLY A 8 -11.98 32.51 2.12
N GLY A 9 -11.03 32.10 2.87
CA GLY A 9 -10.73 32.22 4.28
C GLY A 9 -11.61 33.16 5.16
N LEU A 10 -11.68 32.84 6.40
CA LEU A 10 -12.59 33.41 7.42
C LEU A 10 -12.60 34.98 7.56
N ASP A 11 -11.75 35.70 6.84
CA ASP A 11 -11.50 37.11 7.08
C ASP A 11 -12.16 38.08 6.06
N GLN A 12 -12.77 37.60 4.99
CA GLN A 12 -13.46 38.44 4.02
C GLN A 12 -14.76 37.82 3.52
N ALA A 13 -15.88 38.26 4.03
CA ALA A 13 -17.21 37.97 3.51
C ALA A 13 -17.58 39.00 2.44
N ALA A 14 -17.75 38.57 1.17
CA ALA A 14 -18.37 39.43 0.17
C ALA A 14 -19.88 39.42 0.35
N ARG A 15 -20.48 40.58 0.58
CA ARG A 15 -21.94 40.75 0.63
C ARG A 15 -22.43 41.12 -0.76
N LEU A 16 -23.19 40.20 -1.38
CA LEU A 16 -23.81 40.45 -2.66
C LEU A 16 -25.26 40.87 -2.48
N PRO A 17 -25.67 42.04 -3.01
CA PRO A 17 -27.06 42.47 -2.92
C PRO A 17 -27.91 41.66 -3.93
N LEU A 18 -28.32 40.47 -3.54
CA LEU A 18 -29.21 39.64 -4.35
C LEU A 18 -30.61 40.27 -4.33
N ASN A 19 -30.98 40.93 -5.42
CA ASN A 19 -32.32 41.52 -5.62
C ASN A 19 -33.25 40.55 -6.34
N LEU A 20 -33.18 39.26 -6.01
CA LEU A 20 -34.00 38.22 -6.60
C LEU A 20 -34.98 37.67 -5.57
N PRO A 21 -36.30 37.91 -5.72
CA PRO A 21 -37.28 37.30 -4.84
C PRO A 21 -37.27 35.81 -4.89
N GLY A 22 -37.53 35.18 -3.76
CA GLY A 22 -37.70 33.72 -3.68
C GLY A 22 -36.50 32.91 -4.11
N VAL A 23 -35.24 33.40 -3.91
CA VAL A 23 -34.02 32.62 -4.19
C VAL A 23 -34.09 31.26 -3.50
N ASN A 24 -33.96 30.20 -4.28
CA ASN A 24 -34.00 28.83 -3.80
C ASN A 24 -32.81 28.00 -4.25
N THR A 25 -32.03 28.49 -5.23
CA THR A 25 -30.87 27.82 -5.78
C THR A 25 -29.72 28.80 -5.95
N LEU A 26 -28.56 28.41 -5.46
CA LEU A 26 -27.29 29.06 -5.71
C LEU A 26 -26.31 28.07 -6.31
N ARG A 27 -25.59 28.48 -7.38
CA ARG A 27 -24.53 27.69 -8.00
C ARG A 27 -23.30 28.53 -8.17
N LEU A 28 -22.16 27.91 -7.89
CA LEU A 28 -20.85 28.43 -8.26
C LEU A 28 -20.42 27.73 -9.54
N LEU A 29 -20.12 28.47 -10.58
CA LEU A 29 -19.61 27.99 -11.85
C LEU A 29 -18.75 29.06 -12.51
N ASP A 30 -17.92 28.69 -13.42
CA ASP A 30 -17.04 29.57 -14.18
C ASP A 30 -17.65 29.71 -15.60
N TYR A 31 -18.52 30.71 -15.79
CA TYR A 31 -19.29 30.81 -17.04
C TYR A 31 -18.47 31.39 -18.18
N ASP A 32 -17.42 32.16 -17.90
CA ASP A 32 -16.55 32.77 -18.94
C ASP A 32 -15.16 32.14 -19.02
N ASN A 33 -14.95 31.00 -18.34
CA ASN A 33 -13.73 30.20 -18.32
C ASN A 33 -12.45 30.98 -17.93
N ASP A 34 -12.60 32.03 -17.09
CA ASP A 34 -11.45 32.84 -16.66
C ASP A 34 -10.70 32.24 -15.45
N GLY A 35 -11.21 31.15 -14.89
CA GLY A 35 -10.63 30.43 -13.74
C GLY A 35 -11.22 30.86 -12.39
N TRP A 36 -12.07 31.86 -12.35
CA TRP A 36 -12.78 32.28 -11.13
C TRP A 36 -14.19 31.69 -11.11
N LEU A 37 -14.64 31.32 -9.92
CA LEU A 37 -16.03 30.86 -9.77
C LEU A 37 -16.96 32.05 -9.65
N ASP A 38 -17.90 32.13 -10.56
CA ASP A 38 -19.00 33.09 -10.57
C ASP A 38 -20.18 32.57 -9.77
N LEU A 39 -21.12 33.45 -9.44
CA LEU A 39 -22.33 33.08 -8.72
C LEU A 39 -23.54 33.18 -9.63
N VAL A 40 -24.30 32.10 -9.72
CA VAL A 40 -25.63 32.05 -10.31
C VAL A 40 -26.67 31.90 -9.20
N ALA A 41 -27.60 32.83 -9.12
CA ALA A 41 -28.72 32.77 -8.23
C ALA A 41 -30.02 32.61 -9.00
N ALA A 42 -30.84 31.64 -8.63
CA ALA A 42 -32.14 31.38 -9.23
C ALA A 42 -33.29 31.40 -8.21
N GLY A 43 -34.43 31.89 -8.63
CA GLY A 43 -35.65 32.05 -7.83
C GLY A 43 -36.77 32.50 -8.74
N GLU A 44 -37.45 33.66 -8.42
CA GLU A 44 -38.37 34.34 -9.33
C GLU A 44 -37.56 35.08 -10.43
N GLY A 45 -36.79 34.33 -11.23
CA GLY A 45 -35.85 34.79 -12.24
C GLY A 45 -34.46 34.23 -12.05
N LEU A 46 -33.48 34.82 -12.73
CA LEU A 46 -32.09 34.41 -12.74
C LEU A 46 -31.16 35.62 -12.60
N GLN A 47 -30.12 35.50 -11.79
CA GLN A 47 -29.04 36.48 -11.69
C GLN A 47 -27.69 35.83 -11.83
N ILE A 48 -26.75 36.47 -12.55
CA ILE A 48 -25.35 36.05 -12.66
C ILE A 48 -24.43 37.21 -12.17
N TRP A 49 -23.56 36.84 -11.25
CA TRP A 49 -22.54 37.71 -10.69
C TRP A 49 -21.16 37.20 -11.04
N ARG A 50 -20.46 37.92 -11.92
CA ARG A 50 -19.09 37.61 -12.31
C ARG A 50 -18.13 37.91 -11.15
N ASN A 51 -17.25 36.98 -10.88
CA ASN A 51 -16.15 37.15 -9.93
C ASN A 51 -14.98 37.90 -10.60
N LEU A 52 -14.54 38.99 -10.02
CA LEU A 52 -13.43 39.80 -10.52
C LEU A 52 -12.13 39.57 -9.73
N GLY A 53 -12.11 38.61 -8.81
CA GLY A 53 -11.04 38.39 -7.86
C GLY A 53 -11.12 39.35 -6.65
N ASP A 54 -10.29 39.12 -5.65
CA ASP A 54 -10.20 39.92 -4.42
C ASP A 54 -11.54 40.12 -3.70
N GLY A 55 -12.46 39.17 -3.80
CA GLY A 55 -13.80 39.24 -3.20
C GLY A 55 -14.76 40.23 -3.88
N LYS A 56 -14.43 40.70 -5.08
CA LYS A 56 -15.24 41.61 -5.87
C LYS A 56 -16.08 40.86 -6.90
N PHE A 57 -17.34 41.28 -7.02
CA PHE A 57 -18.28 40.73 -8.00
C PHE A 57 -18.96 41.85 -8.78
N ALA A 58 -19.28 41.56 -10.04
CA ALA A 58 -20.02 42.44 -10.92
C ALA A 58 -21.29 41.75 -11.42
N ASP A 59 -22.43 42.37 -11.27
CA ASP A 59 -23.68 41.90 -11.84
C ASP A 59 -23.64 41.96 -13.38
N GLN A 60 -23.84 40.84 -14.03
CA GLN A 60 -23.85 40.71 -15.48
C GLN A 60 -25.24 40.38 -16.04
N THR A 61 -26.23 40.23 -15.21
CA THR A 61 -27.56 39.74 -15.54
C THR A 61 -28.18 40.45 -16.74
N ASP A 62 -28.21 41.80 -16.70
CA ASP A 62 -28.80 42.60 -17.78
C ASP A 62 -27.97 42.54 -19.07
N LYS A 63 -26.63 42.48 -18.94
CA LYS A 63 -25.74 42.39 -20.11
C LYS A 63 -25.83 41.05 -20.83
N LEU A 64 -26.18 40.01 -20.08
CA LEU A 64 -26.40 38.66 -20.62
C LEU A 64 -27.84 38.49 -21.13
N GLY A 65 -28.68 39.47 -21.03
CA GLY A 65 -30.07 39.42 -21.47
C GLY A 65 -30.95 38.50 -20.62
N LEU A 66 -30.56 38.26 -19.38
CA LEU A 66 -31.30 37.39 -18.48
C LEU A 66 -32.42 38.14 -17.79
N ASP A 67 -33.53 37.42 -17.57
CA ASP A 67 -34.71 38.00 -16.92
C ASP A 67 -34.62 37.88 -15.39
N ARG A 68 -34.51 39.02 -14.72
CA ARG A 68 -34.51 39.14 -13.23
C ARG A 68 -35.88 38.95 -12.60
N ARG A 69 -36.95 39.04 -13.39
CA ARG A 69 -38.33 39.06 -12.91
C ARG A 69 -39.22 38.16 -13.74
N ALA A 70 -38.73 36.99 -14.08
CA ALA A 70 -39.58 36.01 -14.74
C ALA A 70 -40.80 35.72 -13.91
N THR A 71 -41.95 35.69 -14.55
CA THR A 71 -43.24 35.35 -13.92
C THR A 71 -43.26 33.94 -13.35
N ASP A 72 -42.29 33.11 -13.79
CA ASP A 72 -42.24 31.70 -13.50
C ASP A 72 -40.97 31.37 -12.70
N ARG A 73 -41.19 30.81 -11.54
CA ARG A 73 -40.14 30.43 -10.59
C ARG A 73 -39.25 29.31 -11.15
N VAL A 74 -37.94 29.52 -11.02
CA VAL A 74 -36.96 28.46 -11.25
C VAL A 74 -36.97 27.52 -10.05
N GLU A 75 -37.29 26.24 -10.29
CA GLU A 75 -37.37 25.20 -9.24
C GLU A 75 -36.04 24.45 -9.10
N ALA A 76 -35.33 24.28 -10.21
CA ALA A 76 -34.03 23.59 -10.24
C ALA A 76 -33.16 24.16 -11.37
N LEU A 77 -31.83 24.04 -11.17
CA LEU A 77 -30.82 24.44 -12.13
C LEU A 77 -29.73 23.38 -12.22
N ALA A 78 -29.36 23.01 -13.46
CA ALA A 78 -28.18 22.22 -13.77
C ALA A 78 -27.25 23.02 -14.66
N ALA A 79 -25.94 22.82 -14.51
CA ALA A 79 -24.90 23.48 -15.27
C ALA A 79 -23.89 22.45 -15.80
N ALA A 80 -23.59 22.49 -17.08
CA ALA A 80 -22.57 21.69 -17.76
C ALA A 80 -22.40 22.25 -19.18
N ASP A 81 -21.31 21.88 -19.84
CA ASP A 81 -21.17 22.08 -21.28
C ASP A 81 -21.99 20.99 -22.03
N PHE A 82 -23.24 21.29 -22.33
CA PHE A 82 -24.19 20.34 -22.91
C PHE A 82 -24.02 20.16 -24.41
N ASP A 83 -23.55 21.17 -25.14
CA ASP A 83 -23.36 21.10 -26.60
C ASP A 83 -21.90 20.84 -27.00
N GLN A 84 -21.00 20.73 -26.03
CA GLN A 84 -19.58 20.40 -26.19
C GLN A 84 -18.78 21.47 -26.99
N ASP A 85 -19.15 22.73 -26.86
CA ASP A 85 -18.46 23.83 -27.49
C ASP A 85 -17.34 24.47 -26.63
N GLY A 86 -17.22 24.04 -25.36
CA GLY A 86 -16.13 24.42 -24.48
C GLY A 86 -16.49 25.48 -23.44
N ASP A 87 -17.77 25.74 -23.22
CA ASP A 87 -18.23 26.62 -22.15
C ASP A 87 -19.43 26.02 -21.40
N THR A 88 -19.77 26.60 -20.25
CA THR A 88 -20.77 26.03 -19.37
C THR A 88 -22.14 26.62 -19.64
N ASP A 89 -23.10 25.78 -20.04
CA ASP A 89 -24.51 26.07 -20.26
C ASP A 89 -25.34 25.90 -18.99
N LEU A 90 -26.61 26.36 -19.06
CA LEU A 90 -27.58 26.18 -17.98
C LEU A 90 -28.87 25.49 -18.49
N VAL A 91 -29.36 24.55 -17.70
CA VAL A 91 -30.70 23.99 -17.84
C VAL A 91 -31.52 24.35 -16.61
N LEU A 92 -32.63 25.04 -16.83
CA LEU A 92 -33.54 25.46 -15.79
C LEU A 92 -34.83 24.64 -15.83
N ASN A 93 -35.33 24.23 -14.69
CA ASN A 93 -36.72 23.76 -14.57
C ASN A 93 -37.57 24.92 -14.05
N ARG A 94 -38.52 25.41 -14.88
CA ARG A 94 -39.43 26.50 -14.51
C ARG A 94 -40.80 25.96 -14.15
N ALA A 95 -41.33 26.46 -13.04
CA ALA A 95 -42.64 26.10 -12.56
C ALA A 95 -43.73 26.31 -13.64
N GLY A 96 -44.44 25.23 -14.01
CA GLY A 96 -45.48 25.29 -15.01
C GLY A 96 -45.06 25.40 -16.47
N GLN A 97 -43.79 25.60 -16.78
CA GLN A 97 -43.25 25.72 -18.15
C GLN A 97 -42.31 24.57 -18.54
N GLY A 98 -41.78 23.83 -17.57
CA GLY A 98 -40.85 22.74 -17.80
C GLY A 98 -39.41 23.20 -17.99
N LEU A 99 -38.64 22.45 -18.81
CA LEU A 99 -37.22 22.69 -19.01
C LEU A 99 -36.93 23.81 -20.01
N GLN A 100 -36.04 24.72 -19.62
CA GLN A 100 -35.50 25.75 -20.48
C GLN A 100 -33.97 25.56 -20.56
N PHE A 101 -33.44 25.53 -21.78
CA PHE A 101 -32.01 25.50 -22.05
C PHE A 101 -31.52 26.93 -22.34
N LEU A 102 -30.50 27.37 -21.63
CA LEU A 102 -29.78 28.61 -21.85
C LEU A 102 -28.37 28.25 -22.32
N ARG A 103 -28.12 28.44 -23.59
CA ARG A 103 -26.81 28.20 -24.19
C ARG A 103 -25.92 29.40 -23.91
N ASN A 104 -24.71 29.11 -23.44
CA ASN A 104 -23.63 30.08 -23.37
C ASN A 104 -22.98 30.21 -24.76
N GLU A 105 -22.77 31.43 -25.24
CA GLU A 105 -22.23 31.68 -26.60
C GLU A 105 -20.89 32.42 -26.51
N GLY A 106 -20.30 32.57 -25.36
CA GLY A 106 -19.14 33.42 -25.17
C GLY A 106 -18.07 32.95 -24.23
N GLY A 107 -18.37 31.96 -23.39
CA GLY A 107 -17.42 31.41 -22.43
C GLY A 107 -16.24 30.72 -23.12
N ASN A 108 -16.47 30.13 -24.30
CA ASN A 108 -15.47 29.47 -25.14
C ASN A 108 -14.45 30.45 -25.83
N ALA A 109 -14.61 31.76 -25.58
CA ALA A 109 -13.52 32.71 -25.85
C ALA A 109 -12.27 32.42 -24.99
N ASN A 110 -12.43 31.78 -23.88
CA ASN A 110 -11.40 31.17 -23.03
C ASN A 110 -11.47 29.65 -23.16
N ARG A 111 -10.46 28.94 -22.62
CA ARG A 111 -10.39 27.48 -22.68
C ARG A 111 -10.94 26.84 -21.42
N GLN A 112 -11.50 25.66 -21.59
CA GLN A 112 -11.99 24.83 -20.52
C GLN A 112 -11.22 23.51 -20.44
N LEU A 113 -10.83 23.10 -19.24
CA LEU A 113 -10.29 21.78 -18.94
C LEU A 113 -11.42 20.91 -18.39
N LYS A 114 -11.73 19.82 -19.07
CA LYS A 114 -12.69 18.82 -18.63
C LYS A 114 -11.96 17.64 -18.02
N LEU A 115 -12.45 17.17 -16.87
CA LEU A 115 -11.85 16.03 -16.16
C LEU A 115 -12.91 14.94 -15.91
N ARG A 116 -12.50 13.70 -16.14
CA ARG A 116 -13.21 12.52 -15.68
C ARG A 116 -12.40 11.86 -14.57
N LEU A 117 -12.80 12.11 -13.35
CA LEU A 117 -12.14 11.55 -12.17
C LEU A 117 -12.60 10.11 -11.96
N ILE A 118 -11.65 9.22 -11.68
CA ILE A 118 -11.88 7.79 -11.49
C ILE A 118 -11.21 7.39 -10.19
N GLY A 119 -12.00 7.35 -9.12
CA GLY A 119 -11.54 6.93 -7.79
C GLY A 119 -11.45 5.41 -7.68
N ASN A 120 -10.53 4.96 -6.86
CA ASN A 120 -10.30 3.54 -6.55
C ASN A 120 -10.59 3.26 -5.07
N ARG A 121 -9.92 3.95 -4.15
CA ARG A 121 -10.13 3.83 -2.68
C ARG A 121 -10.94 5.01 -2.14
N SER A 122 -10.85 6.16 -2.79
CA SER A 122 -11.65 7.34 -2.50
C SER A 122 -13.03 7.25 -3.16
N ASN A 123 -13.74 8.37 -3.23
CA ASN A 123 -15.02 8.45 -3.93
C ASN A 123 -14.84 8.14 -5.43
N ALA A 124 -15.62 7.21 -5.95
CA ALA A 124 -15.52 6.72 -7.34
C ALA A 124 -15.58 7.83 -8.41
N SER A 125 -16.30 8.93 -8.15
CA SER A 125 -16.42 10.08 -9.03
C SER A 125 -15.50 11.25 -8.66
N GLY A 126 -14.66 11.10 -7.62
CA GLY A 126 -13.77 12.14 -7.13
C GLY A 126 -14.46 13.28 -6.37
N LEU A 127 -15.75 13.15 -6.00
CA LEU A 127 -16.41 14.17 -5.18
C LEU A 127 -15.66 14.34 -3.84
N GLY A 128 -15.37 15.58 -3.47
CA GLY A 128 -14.65 15.94 -2.25
C GLY A 128 -13.14 16.10 -2.42
N ILE A 129 -12.54 15.65 -3.52
CA ILE A 129 -11.10 15.85 -3.75
C ILE A 129 -10.75 17.29 -4.10
N ARG A 130 -9.47 17.66 -3.95
CA ARG A 130 -8.94 18.95 -4.33
C ARG A 130 -8.13 18.86 -5.60
N LEU A 131 -8.37 19.82 -6.50
CA LEU A 131 -7.64 19.98 -7.77
C LEU A 131 -6.83 21.26 -7.71
N GLU A 132 -5.61 21.22 -8.24
CA GLU A 132 -4.74 22.38 -8.46
C GLU A 132 -4.31 22.36 -9.93
N VAL A 133 -4.57 23.47 -10.63
CA VAL A 133 -4.19 23.67 -12.03
C VAL A 133 -3.25 24.84 -12.12
N SER A 134 -2.16 24.73 -12.88
CA SER A 134 -1.18 25.80 -13.01
C SER A 134 -0.67 26.01 -14.43
N ALA A 135 -0.45 27.28 -14.82
CA ALA A 135 0.20 27.70 -16.06
C ALA A 135 0.92 29.05 -15.84
N GLY A 136 2.26 29.05 -15.78
CA GLY A 136 3.01 30.25 -15.40
C GLY A 136 2.57 30.83 -14.05
N PRO A 137 2.11 32.07 -13.99
CA PRO A 137 1.56 32.68 -12.76
C PRO A 137 0.11 32.27 -12.47
N PHE A 138 -0.61 31.70 -13.45
CA PHE A 138 -1.99 31.28 -13.31
C PHE A 138 -2.09 30.08 -12.36
N ARG A 139 -3.02 30.17 -11.40
CA ARG A 139 -3.28 29.10 -10.43
C ARG A 139 -4.77 29.03 -10.13
N VAL A 140 -5.33 27.83 -10.26
CA VAL A 140 -6.71 27.53 -9.90
C VAL A 140 -6.74 26.39 -8.88
N HIS A 141 -7.48 26.58 -7.82
CA HIS A 141 -7.76 25.56 -6.81
C HIS A 141 -9.25 25.27 -6.82
N ARG A 142 -9.63 24.00 -6.88
CA ARG A 142 -11.02 23.55 -6.83
C ARG A 142 -11.21 22.41 -5.85
N THR A 143 -12.25 22.47 -5.07
CA THR A 143 -12.82 21.28 -4.44
C THR A 143 -13.93 20.77 -5.33
N VAL A 144 -13.90 19.50 -5.67
CA VAL A 144 -14.91 18.87 -6.52
C VAL A 144 -16.17 18.64 -5.70
N ASN A 145 -17.15 19.50 -5.86
CA ASN A 145 -18.43 19.44 -5.15
C ASN A 145 -19.64 19.16 -6.06
N SER A 146 -19.40 19.08 -7.37
CA SER A 146 -20.40 18.78 -8.39
C SER A 146 -19.75 18.10 -9.60
N LEU A 147 -20.56 17.47 -10.42
CA LEU A 147 -20.21 16.88 -11.71
C LEU A 147 -21.04 17.49 -12.83
N PRO A 148 -20.52 17.62 -14.05
CA PRO A 148 -19.17 17.27 -14.49
C PRO A 148 -18.11 18.19 -13.90
N VAL A 149 -16.81 17.79 -13.99
CA VAL A 149 -15.69 18.63 -13.55
C VAL A 149 -15.17 19.42 -14.74
N GLU A 150 -15.50 20.69 -14.76
CA GLU A 150 -15.14 21.67 -15.78
C GLU A 150 -14.44 22.85 -15.12
N ILE A 151 -13.26 23.21 -15.62
CA ILE A 151 -12.41 24.25 -15.03
C ILE A 151 -11.96 25.19 -16.13
N GLY A 152 -12.34 26.47 -16.03
CA GLY A 152 -11.82 27.52 -16.91
C GLY A 152 -10.32 27.72 -16.67
N VAL A 153 -9.58 27.85 -17.76
CA VAL A 153 -8.12 28.03 -17.73
C VAL A 153 -7.68 29.26 -18.55
N GLY A 154 -8.60 30.17 -18.78
CA GLY A 154 -8.31 31.40 -19.55
C GLY A 154 -7.80 31.12 -20.97
N LYS A 155 -6.77 31.83 -21.39
CA LYS A 155 -6.16 31.70 -22.73
C LYS A 155 -5.07 30.62 -22.81
N HIS A 156 -4.84 29.88 -21.73
CA HIS A 156 -3.73 28.91 -21.66
C HIS A 156 -3.99 27.70 -22.59
N GLU A 157 -3.14 27.53 -23.58
CA GLU A 157 -3.19 26.40 -24.53
C GLU A 157 -2.57 25.15 -23.93
N GLN A 158 -1.64 25.32 -22.98
CA GLN A 158 -0.95 24.28 -22.27
C GLN A 158 -0.85 24.66 -20.80
N LEU A 159 -1.01 23.69 -19.96
CA LEU A 159 -0.92 23.82 -18.50
C LEU A 159 0.37 23.17 -18.02
N ASP A 160 1.07 23.82 -17.11
CA ASP A 160 2.31 23.29 -16.55
C ASP A 160 2.05 22.05 -15.67
N SER A 161 0.94 22.06 -14.93
CA SER A 161 0.57 20.90 -14.12
C SER A 161 -0.91 20.87 -13.75
N LEU A 162 -1.41 19.65 -13.58
CA LEU A 162 -2.66 19.30 -12.91
C LEU A 162 -2.33 18.39 -11.73
N VAL A 163 -2.70 18.77 -10.52
CA VAL A 163 -2.57 17.95 -9.31
C VAL A 163 -3.95 17.63 -8.76
N ALA A 164 -4.29 16.37 -8.68
CA ALA A 164 -5.49 15.87 -8.02
C ALA A 164 -5.10 15.27 -6.67
N ARG A 165 -5.61 15.83 -5.58
CA ARG A 165 -5.37 15.34 -4.22
C ARG A 165 -6.52 14.44 -3.79
N TRP A 166 -6.30 13.16 -3.99
CA TRP A 166 -7.16 12.11 -3.48
C TRP A 166 -7.00 11.98 -1.95
N PHE A 167 -7.67 11.06 -1.31
CA PHE A 167 -7.71 10.94 0.15
C PHE A 167 -6.34 11.18 0.83
N ASP A 168 -5.33 10.37 0.51
CA ASP A 168 -3.96 10.51 1.02
C ASP A 168 -2.90 10.44 -0.10
N LEU A 169 -3.34 10.47 -1.34
CA LEU A 169 -2.54 10.35 -2.54
C LEU A 169 -2.57 11.64 -3.35
N ALA A 170 -1.54 11.85 -4.15
CA ALA A 170 -1.53 12.90 -5.16
C ALA A 170 -1.26 12.29 -6.53
N PHE A 171 -2.13 12.62 -7.49
CA PHE A 171 -1.84 12.48 -8.90
C PHE A 171 -1.23 13.80 -9.38
N ASN A 172 -0.16 13.73 -10.14
CA ASN A 172 0.45 14.90 -10.76
C ASN A 172 0.73 14.59 -12.23
N GLN A 173 0.15 15.37 -13.13
CA GLN A 173 0.41 15.32 -14.56
C GLN A 173 0.98 16.66 -15.01
N ILE A 174 2.03 16.62 -15.80
CA ILE A 174 2.69 17.79 -16.38
C ILE A 174 2.35 17.91 -17.86
N ASP A 175 2.51 19.13 -18.42
CA ASP A 175 2.28 19.43 -19.85
C ASP A 175 0.88 19.02 -20.32
N VAL A 176 -0.15 19.45 -19.59
CA VAL A 176 -1.56 19.15 -19.90
C VAL A 176 -2.09 20.09 -20.96
N THR A 177 -2.61 19.55 -22.05
CA THR A 177 -3.32 20.31 -23.09
C THR A 177 -4.82 20.19 -22.87
N PRO A 178 -5.55 21.29 -22.58
CA PRO A 178 -7.00 21.27 -22.44
C PRO A 178 -7.68 20.92 -23.78
N ASP A 179 -8.58 19.96 -23.75
CA ASP A 179 -9.46 19.62 -24.87
C ASP A 179 -10.91 19.84 -24.43
N PRO A 180 -11.62 20.83 -25.01
CA PRO A 180 -13.01 21.08 -24.62
C PRO A 180 -13.97 19.99 -25.06
N ARG A 181 -13.57 19.11 -25.98
CA ARG A 181 -14.41 18.04 -26.53
C ARG A 181 -14.20 16.70 -25.84
N ALA A 182 -13.10 16.56 -25.07
CA ALA A 182 -12.76 15.31 -24.41
C ALA A 182 -12.37 15.53 -22.97
N ALA A 183 -13.01 14.81 -22.05
CA ALA A 183 -12.61 14.82 -20.66
C ALA A 183 -11.34 14.00 -20.44
N LEU A 184 -10.31 14.62 -19.86
CA LEU A 184 -9.07 13.96 -19.47
C LEU A 184 -9.38 12.97 -18.32
N PRO A 185 -9.12 11.67 -18.50
CA PRO A 185 -9.29 10.72 -17.41
C PRO A 185 -8.16 10.90 -16.39
N VAL A 186 -8.53 11.08 -15.12
CA VAL A 186 -7.61 11.18 -13.99
C VAL A 186 -7.94 10.05 -13.03
N PHE A 187 -7.05 9.07 -12.98
CA PHE A 187 -7.20 7.91 -12.11
C PHE A 187 -6.58 8.19 -10.74
N GLU A 188 -7.27 7.76 -9.69
CA GLU A 188 -6.64 7.69 -8.38
C GLU A 188 -5.49 6.70 -8.45
N PRO A 189 -4.26 7.09 -8.07
CA PRO A 189 -3.14 6.17 -8.05
C PRO A 189 -3.43 4.97 -7.15
N VAL A 190 -3.07 3.77 -7.62
CA VAL A 190 -3.11 2.58 -6.76
C VAL A 190 -1.88 2.63 -5.89
N LEU A 191 -2.07 2.73 -4.56
CA LEU A 191 -0.95 2.56 -3.64
C LEU A 191 -0.34 1.19 -3.84
N PRO A 192 0.98 1.08 -3.85
CA PRO A 192 1.63 -0.19 -3.60
C PRO A 192 1.10 -0.69 -2.26
N THR A 193 0.26 -1.70 -2.29
CA THR A 193 -0.23 -2.35 -1.07
C THR A 193 0.64 -3.55 -0.81
N GLY A 194 1.10 -3.70 0.36
CA GLY A 194 1.97 -4.78 0.76
C GLY A 194 2.79 -4.32 1.93
N SER A 195 3.48 -5.21 2.54
CA SER A 195 4.47 -4.89 3.52
C SER A 195 5.69 -4.31 2.80
N CYS A 196 6.26 -3.32 3.37
CA CYS A 196 7.58 -2.78 3.20
C CYS A 196 8.21 -2.86 4.61
N PRO A 197 9.50 -2.89 4.83
CA PRO A 197 10.60 -2.52 3.92
C PRO A 197 10.95 -3.57 2.87
N TYR A 198 11.51 -3.09 1.75
CA TYR A 198 11.96 -3.98 0.69
C TYR A 198 13.42 -4.38 0.87
N LEU A 199 13.68 -5.64 0.53
CA LEU A 199 14.97 -6.28 0.64
C LEU A 199 15.53 -6.56 -0.74
N TYR A 200 16.75 -6.09 -1.00
CA TYR A 200 17.49 -6.38 -2.22
C TYR A 200 18.84 -7.02 -1.88
N ALA A 201 19.28 -7.94 -2.72
CA ALA A 201 20.56 -8.62 -2.60
C ALA A 201 21.35 -8.50 -3.90
N TRP A 202 22.67 -8.36 -3.80
CA TRP A 202 23.56 -8.36 -4.96
C TRP A 202 23.63 -9.76 -5.58
N ASP A 203 23.33 -9.88 -6.88
CA ASP A 203 23.28 -11.17 -7.60
C ASP A 203 24.54 -11.43 -8.46
N GLY A 204 25.54 -10.60 -8.36
CA GLY A 204 26.74 -10.64 -9.19
C GLY A 204 26.73 -9.62 -10.33
N GLN A 205 25.57 -9.07 -10.69
CA GLN A 205 25.40 -8.07 -11.76
C GLN A 205 24.66 -6.83 -11.28
N GLN A 206 23.58 -6.99 -10.49
CA GLN A 206 22.71 -5.93 -10.03
C GLN A 206 22.11 -6.27 -8.66
N PHE A 207 21.49 -5.29 -8.01
CA PHE A 207 20.64 -5.56 -6.86
C PHE A 207 19.28 -6.07 -7.35
N ARG A 208 18.99 -7.33 -7.04
CA ARG A 208 17.69 -7.92 -7.32
C ARG A 208 16.78 -7.81 -6.09
N PHE A 209 15.51 -7.57 -6.33
CA PHE A 209 14.50 -7.67 -5.30
C PHE A 209 14.40 -9.11 -4.77
N VAL A 210 14.40 -9.26 -3.45
CA VAL A 210 14.29 -10.56 -2.77
C VAL A 210 12.89 -10.76 -2.23
N SER A 211 12.47 -9.91 -1.32
CA SER A 211 11.17 -9.93 -0.64
C SER A 211 10.98 -8.63 0.14
N ASP A 212 9.93 -8.56 0.95
CA ASP A 212 9.81 -7.62 2.06
C ASP A 212 10.36 -8.25 3.35
N ILE A 213 10.56 -7.42 4.38
CA ILE A 213 10.96 -7.87 5.72
C ILE A 213 10.01 -7.29 6.78
N LEU A 214 9.96 -7.97 7.93
CA LEU A 214 9.20 -7.54 9.12
C LEU A 214 7.69 -7.32 8.91
N GLY A 215 7.13 -7.88 7.85
CA GLY A 215 5.69 -7.83 7.57
C GLY A 215 4.81 -8.49 8.63
N SER A 216 5.39 -9.29 9.54
CA SER A 216 4.72 -9.86 10.72
C SER A 216 4.87 -9.00 11.98
N ALA A 217 5.52 -7.85 11.90
CA ALA A 217 5.77 -6.95 13.03
C ALA A 217 5.07 -5.57 12.91
N PRO A 218 3.77 -5.50 12.55
CA PRO A 218 3.09 -4.23 12.36
C PRO A 218 2.80 -3.55 13.70
N MET A 219 3.17 -2.27 13.84
CA MET A 219 2.90 -1.47 15.02
C MET A 219 1.56 -0.76 14.95
N GLY A 220 0.70 -0.96 15.96
CA GLY A 220 -0.57 -0.26 16.07
C GLY A 220 -1.58 -0.56 14.96
N LEU A 221 -1.39 -1.63 14.19
CA LEU A 221 -2.30 -2.06 13.13
C LEU A 221 -3.59 -2.62 13.74
N ARG A 222 -4.72 -1.99 13.44
CA ARG A 222 -6.02 -2.46 13.94
C ARG A 222 -6.48 -3.71 13.21
N VAL A 223 -6.91 -4.70 13.99
CA VAL A 223 -7.61 -5.89 13.49
C VAL A 223 -9.12 -5.79 13.75
N THR A 224 -9.52 -5.01 14.75
CA THR A 224 -10.89 -4.58 15.05
C THR A 224 -10.87 -3.14 15.55
N ASP A 225 -12.01 -2.54 15.84
CA ASP A 225 -12.08 -1.20 16.47
C ASP A 225 -11.32 -1.11 17.81
N ALA A 226 -11.17 -2.22 18.53
CA ALA A 226 -10.65 -2.26 19.88
C ALA A 226 -9.32 -3.04 20.02
N ALA A 227 -8.92 -3.81 19.03
CA ALA A 227 -7.76 -4.70 19.12
C ALA A 227 -6.74 -4.42 18.01
N PHE A 228 -5.48 -4.52 18.38
CA PHE A 228 -4.34 -4.43 17.46
C PHE A 228 -3.80 -5.82 17.10
N ALA A 229 -3.09 -5.91 15.98
CA ALA A 229 -2.29 -7.09 15.67
C ALA A 229 -1.16 -7.23 16.70
N ASP A 230 -0.85 -8.46 17.09
CA ASP A 230 0.39 -8.73 17.80
C ASP A 230 1.56 -8.68 16.81
N ALA A 231 2.68 -8.06 17.18
CA ALA A 231 3.86 -7.92 16.36
C ALA A 231 4.91 -8.98 16.70
N ASP A 232 5.40 -9.71 15.67
CA ASP A 232 6.56 -10.60 15.79
C ASP A 232 7.79 -9.89 15.22
N PRO A 233 8.71 -9.38 16.06
CA PRO A 233 9.82 -8.56 15.61
C PRO A 233 10.97 -9.34 14.95
N HIS A 234 10.92 -10.66 14.89
CA HIS A 234 12.04 -11.50 14.43
C HIS A 234 11.70 -12.14 13.08
N GLU A 235 12.59 -12.02 12.10
CA GLU A 235 12.38 -12.64 10.81
C GLU A 235 13.70 -13.05 10.14
N HIS A 236 13.70 -14.27 9.53
CA HIS A 236 14.73 -14.71 8.60
C HIS A 236 14.17 -14.69 7.17
N VAL A 237 14.88 -14.05 6.26
CA VAL A 237 14.55 -14.07 4.84
C VAL A 237 15.68 -14.68 4.04
N TRP A 238 15.37 -15.66 3.20
CA TRP A 238 16.34 -16.34 2.33
C TRP A 238 16.84 -15.40 1.23
N LEU A 239 18.14 -15.20 1.14
CA LEU A 239 18.80 -14.34 0.15
C LEU A 239 19.17 -15.10 -1.12
N GLY A 240 19.45 -16.40 -1.02
CA GLY A 240 19.88 -17.25 -2.12
C GLY A 240 20.92 -18.26 -1.68
N ASP A 241 21.27 -19.15 -2.61
CA ASP A 241 22.45 -19.99 -2.54
C ASP A 241 23.73 -19.19 -2.92
N ALA A 242 24.89 -19.84 -2.89
CA ALA A 242 26.16 -19.22 -3.20
C ALA A 242 26.27 -18.64 -4.63
N ASP A 243 25.52 -19.20 -5.59
CA ASP A 243 25.48 -18.72 -6.97
C ASP A 243 24.59 -17.47 -7.11
N ARG A 244 23.51 -17.39 -6.33
CA ARG A 244 22.54 -16.29 -6.37
C ARG A 244 22.89 -15.11 -5.49
N PHE A 245 23.80 -15.29 -4.53
CA PHE A 245 24.25 -14.23 -3.62
C PHE A 245 25.77 -14.26 -3.48
N PRO A 246 26.53 -13.94 -4.56
CA PRO A 246 27.97 -13.86 -4.52
C PRO A 246 28.46 -12.57 -3.85
N PRO A 247 29.68 -12.56 -3.29
CA PRO A 247 30.26 -11.35 -2.72
C PRO A 247 30.66 -10.36 -3.83
N ARG A 248 30.55 -9.06 -3.52
CA ARG A 248 31.02 -7.92 -4.33
C ARG A 248 32.19 -7.26 -3.63
N ASN A 249 33.35 -7.17 -4.29
CA ASN A 249 34.55 -6.56 -3.70
C ASN A 249 34.91 -7.11 -2.30
N GLY A 250 34.72 -8.41 -2.08
CA GLY A 250 34.99 -9.03 -0.79
C GLY A 250 33.90 -8.83 0.28
N GLN A 251 32.76 -8.27 -0.07
CA GLN A 251 31.61 -8.06 0.83
C GLN A 251 30.34 -8.71 0.28
N TYR A 252 29.56 -9.35 1.13
CA TYR A 252 28.16 -9.65 0.84
C TYR A 252 27.33 -8.40 1.12
N THR A 253 26.56 -7.93 0.12
CA THR A 253 25.84 -6.65 0.20
C THR A 253 24.36 -6.84 0.09
N VAL A 254 23.63 -6.25 1.04
CA VAL A 254 22.17 -6.23 1.11
C VAL A 254 21.70 -4.80 1.24
N GLN A 255 20.59 -4.46 0.58
CA GLN A 255 19.92 -3.17 0.72
C GLN A 255 18.55 -3.37 1.36
N ILE A 256 18.23 -2.54 2.34
CA ILE A 256 16.90 -2.43 2.94
C ILE A 256 16.37 -1.03 2.64
N THR A 257 15.22 -0.95 1.96
CA THR A 257 14.66 0.35 1.54
C THR A 257 13.28 0.55 2.14
N GLU A 258 13.02 1.78 2.60
CA GLU A 258 11.67 2.19 2.99
C GLU A 258 11.03 2.94 1.82
N GLU A 259 10.12 2.27 1.10
CA GLU A 259 9.56 2.78 -0.16
C GLU A 259 8.04 3.00 -0.11
N LEU A 260 7.44 2.83 1.06
CA LEU A 260 6.04 3.15 1.31
C LEU A 260 5.93 4.29 2.33
N ARG A 261 4.72 4.58 2.78
CA ARG A 261 4.44 5.59 3.80
C ARG A 261 4.50 4.99 5.20
N GLU A 262 5.60 4.36 5.48
CA GLU A 262 5.86 3.57 6.68
C GLU A 262 7.12 4.07 7.39
N VAL A 263 7.33 3.59 8.59
CA VAL A 263 8.58 3.76 9.33
C VAL A 263 9.08 2.39 9.75
N LEU A 264 10.28 2.06 9.32
CA LEU A 264 11.00 0.90 9.82
C LEU A 264 11.77 1.28 11.10
N TYR A 265 11.64 0.44 12.11
CA TYR A 265 12.36 0.46 13.38
C TYR A 265 13.25 -0.77 13.44
N LEU A 266 14.47 -0.70 12.95
CA LEU A 266 15.40 -1.84 12.88
C LEU A 266 16.35 -1.83 14.07
N ASP A 267 16.35 -2.90 14.86
CA ASP A 267 17.19 -3.08 16.04
C ASP A 267 18.45 -3.90 15.72
N GLU A 268 18.30 -5.02 15.03
CA GLU A 268 19.42 -5.90 14.68
C GLU A 268 19.31 -6.40 13.24
N ALA A 269 20.47 -6.56 12.57
CA ALA A 269 20.58 -7.28 11.31
C ALA A 269 21.82 -8.18 11.30
N LYS A 270 21.67 -9.44 10.84
CA LYS A 270 22.77 -10.41 10.71
C LYS A 270 22.68 -11.21 9.43
N LEU A 271 23.80 -11.41 8.78
CA LEU A 271 23.91 -12.41 7.72
C LEU A 271 24.03 -13.79 8.36
N VAL A 272 23.14 -14.69 8.00
CA VAL A 272 23.14 -16.08 8.45
C VAL A 272 23.56 -16.98 7.30
N VAL A 273 24.66 -17.68 7.48
CA VAL A 273 25.23 -18.59 6.50
C VAL A 273 24.97 -20.03 6.98
N VAL A 274 24.35 -20.82 6.11
CA VAL A 274 23.98 -22.21 6.42
C VAL A 274 24.61 -23.15 5.43
N ASP A 275 25.53 -24.00 5.91
CA ASP A 275 26.08 -25.11 5.13
C ASP A 275 25.29 -26.38 5.48
N HIS A 276 24.78 -27.07 4.46
CA HIS A 276 23.91 -28.23 4.63
C HIS A 276 24.16 -29.30 3.55
N PRO A 277 23.75 -30.57 3.77
CA PRO A 277 23.99 -31.65 2.80
C PRO A 277 23.32 -31.39 1.45
N PRO A 278 23.95 -31.77 0.32
CA PRO A 278 23.33 -31.72 -1.01
C PRO A 278 22.02 -32.51 -1.05
N GLY A 279 21.04 -32.00 -1.81
CA GLY A 279 19.72 -32.62 -1.94
C GLY A 279 18.78 -32.37 -0.76
N THR A 280 19.19 -31.51 0.19
CA THR A 280 18.33 -30.97 1.26
C THR A 280 17.98 -29.50 0.95
N GLU A 281 16.95 -29.00 1.59
CA GLU A 281 16.57 -27.58 1.56
C GLU A 281 16.55 -27.04 3.00
N VAL A 282 16.92 -25.76 3.16
CA VAL A 282 16.82 -25.08 4.47
C VAL A 282 15.74 -24.00 4.40
N HIS A 283 14.84 -24.03 5.36
CA HIS A 283 13.78 -23.04 5.51
C HIS A 283 13.63 -22.60 6.96
N THR A 284 13.18 -21.37 7.16
CA THR A 284 12.84 -20.86 8.49
C THR A 284 11.48 -21.33 8.96
N THR A 285 11.29 -21.39 10.28
CA THR A 285 9.96 -21.61 10.88
C THR A 285 9.17 -20.32 11.01
N ASP A 286 9.73 -19.15 10.63
CA ASP A 286 9.05 -17.87 10.68
C ASP A 286 7.82 -17.88 9.77
N ALA A 287 6.74 -17.33 10.28
CA ALA A 287 5.47 -17.22 9.57
C ALA A 287 4.56 -16.27 10.35
N MET A 288 3.76 -15.50 9.65
CA MET A 288 2.77 -14.65 10.28
C MET A 288 1.65 -15.50 10.91
N ARG A 289 1.32 -15.22 12.16
CA ARG A 289 0.27 -15.89 12.95
C ARG A 289 -0.75 -14.87 13.48
N PRO A 290 -1.97 -15.31 13.78
CA PRO A 290 -3.01 -14.40 14.30
C PRO A 290 -2.69 -13.86 15.70
N SER A 291 -1.87 -14.55 16.47
CA SER A 291 -1.51 -14.19 17.86
C SER A 291 -0.31 -15.00 18.37
N LYS A 292 0.22 -14.56 19.51
CA LYS A 292 1.25 -15.30 20.27
C LYS A 292 0.77 -16.69 20.71
N PRO A 293 1.65 -17.72 20.86
CA PRO A 293 3.10 -17.62 20.69
C PRO A 293 3.54 -17.63 19.23
N PHE A 294 4.52 -16.80 18.93
CA PHE A 294 5.15 -16.77 17.61
C PHE A 294 6.14 -17.93 17.39
N PRO A 295 6.52 -18.26 16.15
CA PRO A 295 7.61 -19.16 15.83
C PRO A 295 8.91 -18.67 16.47
N ARG A 296 9.85 -19.59 16.73
CA ARG A 296 11.14 -19.25 17.32
C ARG A 296 12.21 -18.85 16.30
N GLY A 297 11.87 -18.77 15.02
CA GLY A 297 12.83 -18.45 13.97
C GLY A 297 13.92 -19.52 13.78
N GLU A 298 13.58 -20.80 13.98
CA GLU A 298 14.53 -21.89 13.78
C GLU A 298 14.73 -22.15 12.28
N LEU A 299 15.95 -22.46 11.87
CA LEU A 299 16.26 -22.93 10.52
C LEU A 299 16.25 -24.45 10.49
N TRP A 300 15.32 -25.01 9.73
CA TRP A 300 15.15 -26.44 9.60
C TRP A 300 15.71 -26.95 8.29
N THR A 301 16.52 -28.02 8.35
CA THR A 301 16.98 -28.75 7.18
C THR A 301 15.94 -29.82 6.83
N LEU A 302 15.45 -29.77 5.60
CA LEU A 302 14.40 -30.62 5.05
C LEU A 302 15.00 -31.57 4.01
N GLU A 303 14.63 -32.85 4.08
CA GLU A 303 15.11 -33.90 3.19
C GLU A 303 13.97 -34.72 2.60
N LYS A 304 14.28 -35.65 1.69
CA LYS A 304 13.33 -36.60 1.10
C LYS A 304 12.07 -35.93 0.57
N ARG A 305 12.29 -34.88 -0.22
CA ARG A 305 11.19 -34.16 -0.88
C ARG A 305 10.25 -35.13 -1.58
N ARG A 306 8.97 -35.04 -1.22
CA ARG A 306 7.87 -35.71 -1.92
C ARG A 306 7.19 -34.70 -2.83
N PRO A 307 7.25 -34.88 -4.17
CA PRO A 307 6.57 -33.98 -5.09
C PRO A 307 5.05 -34.15 -4.94
N LEU A 308 4.35 -33.06 -5.17
CA LEU A 308 2.91 -33.04 -5.29
C LEU A 308 2.50 -33.88 -6.52
N ARG A 309 1.67 -34.92 -6.32
CA ARG A 309 1.14 -35.77 -7.40
C ARG A 309 -0.01 -35.10 -8.11
N ARG A 310 -0.89 -34.48 -7.29
CA ARG A 310 -2.04 -33.76 -7.79
C ARG A 310 -2.47 -32.69 -6.78
N ALA A 311 -2.83 -31.52 -7.29
CA ALA A 311 -3.54 -30.50 -6.53
C ALA A 311 -4.85 -30.17 -7.25
N THR A 312 -5.94 -30.13 -6.49
CA THR A 312 -7.26 -29.82 -7.03
C THR A 312 -7.86 -28.67 -6.22
N ARG A 313 -8.34 -27.63 -6.90
CA ARG A 313 -9.11 -26.55 -6.28
C ARG A 313 -10.43 -27.08 -5.75
N LEU A 314 -11.09 -26.34 -4.84
CA LEU A 314 -12.38 -26.74 -4.29
C LEU A 314 -13.49 -26.88 -5.37
N ASP A 315 -13.34 -26.18 -6.49
CA ASP A 315 -14.25 -26.28 -7.65
C ASP A 315 -13.91 -27.43 -8.62
N GLY A 316 -12.90 -28.24 -8.30
CA GLY A 316 -12.48 -29.39 -9.08
C GLY A 316 -11.41 -29.11 -10.15
N GLN A 317 -11.00 -27.84 -10.36
CA GLN A 317 -9.95 -27.51 -11.32
C GLN A 317 -8.58 -28.01 -10.86
N ASP A 318 -7.77 -28.47 -11.80
CA ASP A 318 -6.39 -28.90 -11.54
C ASP A 318 -5.47 -27.68 -11.34
N ALA A 319 -4.68 -27.68 -10.28
CA ALA A 319 -3.70 -26.66 -9.94
C ALA A 319 -2.28 -27.25 -9.83
N THR A 320 -2.07 -28.51 -10.22
CA THR A 320 -0.81 -29.24 -9.98
C THR A 320 0.40 -28.55 -10.59
N ALA A 321 0.27 -28.10 -11.84
CA ALA A 321 1.38 -27.46 -12.55
C ALA A 321 1.82 -26.15 -11.89
N ALA A 322 0.86 -25.34 -11.41
CA ALA A 322 1.13 -24.06 -10.75
C ALA A 322 1.75 -24.20 -9.33
N LEU A 323 1.83 -25.43 -8.80
CA LEU A 323 2.34 -25.70 -7.44
C LEU A 323 3.57 -26.60 -7.43
N ALA A 324 4.07 -26.98 -8.62
CA ALA A 324 5.16 -27.94 -8.74
C ALA A 324 6.55 -27.30 -8.53
N HIS A 325 6.70 -26.04 -8.93
CA HIS A 325 7.98 -25.33 -9.00
C HIS A 325 7.84 -23.92 -8.42
N ASN A 326 8.96 -23.37 -7.98
CA ASN A 326 9.05 -21.95 -7.59
C ASN A 326 9.41 -21.16 -8.85
N ASP A 327 8.42 -20.82 -9.67
CA ASP A 327 8.56 -20.19 -10.99
C ASP A 327 7.64 -18.98 -11.18
N GLN A 328 6.97 -18.54 -10.11
CA GLN A 328 6.03 -17.41 -10.07
C GLN A 328 4.73 -17.66 -10.86
N VAL A 329 4.44 -18.90 -11.23
CA VAL A 329 3.15 -19.31 -11.79
C VAL A 329 2.20 -19.65 -10.64
N MET A 330 1.42 -18.67 -10.19
CA MET A 330 0.67 -18.74 -8.94
C MET A 330 -0.66 -19.50 -9.05
N ALA A 331 -0.94 -20.37 -8.09
CA ALA A 331 -2.29 -20.85 -7.80
C ALA A 331 -3.01 -19.77 -6.95
N SER A 332 -3.68 -18.83 -7.62
CA SER A 332 -4.33 -17.67 -7.04
C SER A 332 -5.80 -17.92 -6.71
N PRO A 333 -6.44 -17.13 -5.82
CA PRO A 333 -7.88 -17.12 -5.66
C PRO A 333 -8.58 -16.83 -7.00
N GLN A 334 -9.74 -17.43 -7.23
CA GLN A 334 -10.48 -17.20 -8.47
C GLN A 334 -11.29 -15.90 -8.44
N ARG A 335 -11.75 -15.51 -7.25
CA ARG A 335 -12.57 -14.31 -7.04
C ARG A 335 -12.16 -13.61 -5.76
N LEU A 336 -12.05 -12.30 -5.83
CA LEU A 336 -11.95 -11.45 -4.65
C LEU A 336 -13.35 -11.22 -4.07
N ARG A 337 -13.45 -11.17 -2.76
CA ARG A 337 -14.72 -10.92 -2.06
C ARG A 337 -15.28 -9.54 -2.44
N ILE A 338 -14.45 -8.53 -2.32
CA ILE A 338 -14.71 -7.16 -2.78
C ILE A 338 -13.45 -6.70 -3.51
N PRO A 339 -13.47 -6.48 -4.83
CA PRO A 339 -12.26 -6.12 -5.58
C PRO A 339 -11.57 -4.84 -5.09
N GLN A 340 -12.33 -3.90 -4.52
CA GLN A 340 -11.81 -2.65 -3.96
C GLN A 340 -11.17 -2.84 -2.58
N LEU A 341 -11.51 -3.91 -1.86
CA LEU A 341 -11.01 -4.25 -0.54
C LEU A 341 -10.04 -5.43 -0.66
N ARG A 342 -8.82 -5.15 -1.08
CA ARG A 342 -7.78 -6.17 -1.30
C ARG A 342 -7.46 -6.92 0.01
N GLY A 343 -6.91 -8.11 -0.12
CA GLY A 343 -6.55 -8.97 1.00
C GLY A 343 -7.58 -10.06 1.31
N LEU A 344 -8.82 -9.89 0.86
CA LEU A 344 -9.90 -10.86 1.05
C LEU A 344 -10.37 -11.44 -0.29
N ALA A 345 -10.57 -12.76 -0.29
CA ALA A 345 -11.10 -13.52 -1.41
C ALA A 345 -12.39 -14.24 -1.01
N GLU A 346 -13.15 -14.73 -1.98
CA GLU A 346 -14.16 -15.75 -1.70
C GLU A 346 -13.46 -16.99 -1.13
N PRO A 347 -14.13 -17.75 -0.23
CA PRO A 347 -13.55 -18.97 0.32
C PRO A 347 -13.02 -19.89 -0.78
N HIS A 348 -11.75 -20.22 -0.70
CA HIS A 348 -11.06 -21.04 -1.69
C HIS A 348 -10.09 -22.01 -1.00
N GLY A 349 -9.57 -22.97 -1.74
CA GLY A 349 -8.64 -23.92 -1.17
C GLY A 349 -8.12 -24.94 -2.17
N LEU A 350 -7.27 -25.81 -1.67
CA LEU A 350 -6.55 -26.80 -2.41
C LEU A 350 -6.62 -28.16 -1.71
N THR A 351 -6.98 -29.19 -2.42
CA THR A 351 -6.77 -30.58 -2.00
C THR A 351 -5.46 -31.06 -2.57
N LEU A 352 -4.56 -31.53 -1.72
CA LEU A 352 -3.17 -31.88 -2.02
C LEU A 352 -2.96 -33.39 -1.87
N ASP A 353 -2.56 -34.06 -2.95
CA ASP A 353 -2.25 -35.49 -2.99
C ASP A 353 -0.74 -35.68 -3.18
N PHE A 354 -0.08 -36.24 -2.18
CA PHE A 354 1.33 -36.64 -2.19
C PHE A 354 1.51 -38.16 -2.28
N GLY A 355 0.41 -38.92 -2.45
CA GLY A 355 0.34 -40.34 -2.25
C GLY A 355 0.29 -40.73 -0.77
N PRO A 356 0.56 -41.99 -0.42
CA PRO A 356 0.49 -42.45 0.98
C PRO A 356 1.39 -41.61 1.89
N LEU A 357 0.83 -41.10 3.00
CA LEU A 357 1.54 -40.28 3.96
C LEU A 357 2.20 -41.16 5.03
N PRO A 358 3.55 -41.13 5.19
CA PRO A 358 4.24 -41.89 6.23
C PRO A 358 4.11 -41.17 7.59
N VAL A 359 3.01 -41.41 8.27
CA VAL A 359 2.63 -40.70 9.51
C VAL A 359 3.56 -40.94 10.70
N ASP A 360 4.44 -41.96 10.61
CA ASP A 360 5.50 -42.29 11.55
C ASP A 360 6.78 -41.46 11.35
N ARG A 361 6.80 -40.58 10.34
CA ARG A 361 7.94 -39.73 9.97
C ARG A 361 7.71 -38.28 10.42
N PRO A 362 8.80 -37.52 10.63
CA PRO A 362 8.72 -36.09 10.94
C PRO A 362 8.37 -35.25 9.70
N LEU A 363 7.13 -35.38 9.23
CA LEU A 363 6.66 -34.70 8.02
C LEU A 363 6.53 -33.20 8.23
N VAL A 364 6.92 -32.44 7.22
CA VAL A 364 6.78 -30.99 7.15
C VAL A 364 6.19 -30.60 5.80
N LEU A 365 5.11 -29.86 5.81
CA LEU A 365 4.54 -29.24 4.62
C LEU A 365 5.16 -27.86 4.42
N ALA A 366 5.86 -27.66 3.31
CA ALA A 366 6.44 -26.38 2.91
C ALA A 366 5.55 -25.73 1.86
N LEU A 367 5.12 -24.50 2.14
CA LEU A 367 4.20 -23.69 1.34
C LEU A 367 4.92 -22.39 0.93
N THR A 368 5.27 -22.25 -0.34
CA THR A 368 5.85 -21.03 -0.91
C THR A 368 4.75 -20.21 -1.56
N GLY A 369 4.64 -18.96 -1.20
CA GLY A 369 3.61 -18.07 -1.74
C GLY A 369 3.68 -16.68 -1.13
N TRP A 370 2.65 -15.88 -1.40
CA TRP A 370 2.56 -14.52 -0.88
C TRP A 370 1.12 -14.17 -0.47
N LEU A 371 1.03 -13.28 0.50
CA LEU A 371 -0.23 -12.72 1.00
C LEU A 371 -0.37 -11.28 0.51
N ARG A 372 -1.51 -10.97 -0.10
CA ARG A 372 -1.87 -9.57 -0.33
C ARG A 372 -2.42 -8.99 0.97
N PHE A 373 -1.70 -8.05 1.57
CA PHE A 373 -2.22 -7.32 2.71
C PHE A 373 -3.36 -6.38 2.29
N GLY A 374 -4.43 -6.40 3.06
CA GLY A 374 -5.55 -5.47 2.93
C GLY A 374 -5.43 -4.23 3.81
N GLY A 375 -4.42 -4.22 4.71
CA GLY A 375 -4.22 -3.15 5.69
C GLY A 375 -5.30 -3.08 6.78
N GLY A 376 -5.17 -2.12 7.68
CA GLY A 376 -6.11 -1.93 8.79
C GLY A 376 -7.53 -1.65 8.32
N MET A 377 -7.72 -0.99 7.18
CA MET A 377 -9.04 -0.72 6.61
C MET A 377 -9.79 -2.01 6.28
N ALA A 378 -9.14 -2.98 5.64
CA ALA A 378 -9.74 -4.28 5.32
C ALA A 378 -10.04 -5.09 6.59
N ASN A 379 -9.11 -5.05 7.57
CA ASN A 379 -9.27 -5.73 8.84
C ASN A 379 -10.51 -5.24 9.60
N VAL A 380 -10.61 -3.94 9.80
CA VAL A 380 -11.72 -3.32 10.54
C VAL A 380 -13.05 -3.52 9.80
N ALA A 381 -13.08 -3.36 8.47
CA ALA A 381 -14.28 -3.61 7.68
C ALA A 381 -14.77 -5.07 7.82
N ALA A 382 -13.86 -6.04 7.75
CA ALA A 382 -14.19 -7.45 7.94
C ALA A 382 -14.69 -7.75 9.36
N SER A 383 -14.15 -7.06 10.39
CA SER A 383 -14.60 -7.24 11.76
C SER A 383 -16.05 -6.79 12.01
N HIS A 384 -16.57 -5.90 11.17
CA HIS A 384 -17.94 -5.39 11.23
C HIS A 384 -18.94 -6.24 10.42
N ASP A 385 -18.45 -7.06 9.51
CA ASP A 385 -19.31 -7.86 8.61
C ASP A 385 -19.12 -9.36 8.89
N PRO A 386 -20.13 -10.05 9.46
CA PRO A 386 -20.03 -11.48 9.72
C PRO A 386 -19.91 -12.31 8.44
N GLU A 387 -20.24 -11.77 7.28
CA GLU A 387 -20.05 -12.43 5.99
C GLU A 387 -18.62 -12.24 5.42
N LEU A 388 -17.80 -11.42 6.07
CA LEU A 388 -16.38 -11.18 5.72
C LEU A 388 -15.45 -11.69 6.84
N PRO A 389 -15.47 -12.97 7.19
CA PRO A 389 -14.56 -13.48 8.21
C PRO A 389 -13.10 -13.34 7.77
N PHE A 390 -12.19 -13.11 8.72
CA PHE A 390 -10.74 -13.23 8.55
C PHE A 390 -10.27 -14.64 8.92
N PRO A 391 -10.46 -15.66 8.10
CA PRO A 391 -10.00 -17.00 8.45
C PRO A 391 -8.54 -17.15 8.02
N PHE A 392 -7.64 -17.25 8.98
CA PHE A 392 -6.35 -17.86 8.73
C PHE A 392 -6.54 -19.23 8.09
N PRO A 393 -5.59 -19.70 7.24
CA PRO A 393 -5.72 -20.97 6.56
C PRO A 393 -5.96 -22.11 7.55
N GLN A 394 -6.94 -22.96 7.23
CA GLN A 394 -7.22 -24.18 7.94
C GLN A 394 -6.65 -25.35 7.17
N LEU A 395 -5.96 -26.26 7.88
CA LEU A 395 -5.43 -27.48 7.32
C LEU A 395 -6.26 -28.68 7.84
N GLU A 396 -6.73 -29.50 6.93
CA GLU A 396 -7.47 -30.72 7.20
C GLU A 396 -6.78 -31.92 6.54
N VAL A 397 -7.04 -33.10 7.08
CA VAL A 397 -6.56 -34.36 6.53
C VAL A 397 -7.73 -35.27 6.23
N GLU A 398 -7.69 -35.91 5.08
CA GLU A 398 -8.64 -36.96 4.72
C GLU A 398 -8.23 -38.30 5.32
N THR A 399 -9.16 -38.96 6.00
CA THR A 399 -8.96 -40.28 6.62
C THR A 399 -9.63 -41.40 5.85
N THR A 400 -10.81 -41.15 5.33
CA THR A 400 -11.54 -42.01 4.38
C THR A 400 -12.16 -41.11 3.33
N THR A 401 -12.56 -41.68 2.20
CA THR A 401 -13.11 -40.90 1.09
C THR A 401 -14.14 -39.87 1.57
N ASP A 402 -13.84 -38.58 1.31
CA ASP A 402 -14.63 -37.40 1.67
C ASP A 402 -14.85 -37.19 3.18
N HIS A 403 -14.13 -37.90 4.04
CA HIS A 403 -14.14 -37.64 5.47
C HIS A 403 -12.91 -36.87 5.92
N TRP A 404 -13.09 -35.58 6.21
CA TRP A 404 -12.05 -34.62 6.57
C TRP A 404 -12.08 -34.31 8.06
N GLN A 405 -10.90 -34.22 8.65
CA GLN A 405 -10.73 -33.77 10.04
C GLN A 405 -9.63 -32.72 10.13
N PRO A 406 -9.76 -31.73 11.03
CA PRO A 406 -8.73 -30.69 11.20
C PRO A 406 -7.42 -31.28 11.68
N VAL A 407 -6.31 -30.75 11.15
CA VAL A 407 -4.96 -31.00 11.65
C VAL A 407 -4.65 -29.97 12.74
N ASN A 408 -4.21 -30.44 13.90
CA ASN A 408 -3.82 -29.55 14.99
C ASN A 408 -2.45 -28.91 14.72
N ALA A 409 -2.45 -27.96 13.78
CA ALA A 409 -1.28 -27.15 13.44
C ALA A 409 -1.64 -25.66 13.59
N PRO A 410 -0.74 -24.81 14.10
CA PRO A 410 -1.01 -23.38 14.18
C PRO A 410 -1.29 -22.80 12.81
N PRO A 411 -2.37 -22.01 12.63
CA PRO A 411 -2.63 -21.33 11.38
C PRO A 411 -1.52 -20.32 11.09
N SER A 412 -1.00 -20.34 9.86
CA SER A 412 0.13 -19.50 9.45
C SER A 412 -0.01 -19.09 8.00
N VAL A 413 0.51 -17.90 7.69
CA VAL A 413 0.60 -17.37 6.32
C VAL A 413 1.99 -16.78 6.08
N PRO A 414 2.44 -16.66 4.81
CA PRO A 414 3.62 -15.87 4.51
C PRO A 414 3.36 -14.40 4.87
N SER A 415 4.35 -13.74 5.46
CA SER A 415 4.26 -12.30 5.79
C SER A 415 4.57 -11.48 4.55
N GLY A 416 3.53 -11.00 3.84
CA GLY A 416 3.68 -10.12 2.67
C GLY A 416 4.11 -10.84 1.40
N LYS A 417 5.28 -10.47 0.84
CA LYS A 417 5.80 -10.97 -0.44
C LYS A 417 6.20 -12.45 -0.39
N THR A 418 6.62 -13.01 -1.53
CA THR A 418 6.88 -14.44 -1.65
C THR A 418 7.90 -14.95 -0.62
N LYS A 419 7.43 -15.84 0.25
CA LYS A 419 8.22 -16.54 1.28
C LYS A 419 7.76 -17.98 1.40
N THR A 420 8.58 -18.83 2.00
CA THR A 420 8.21 -20.21 2.32
C THR A 420 7.89 -20.32 3.81
N ILE A 421 6.70 -20.81 4.14
CA ILE A 421 6.31 -21.15 5.50
C ILE A 421 6.28 -22.66 5.68
N LEU A 422 6.51 -23.11 6.92
CA LEU A 422 6.52 -24.51 7.29
C LEU A 422 5.35 -24.87 8.22
N ILE A 423 4.66 -25.94 7.88
CA ILE A 423 3.66 -26.57 8.78
C ILE A 423 4.22 -27.90 9.24
N ASP A 424 4.55 -28.01 10.52
CA ASP A 424 4.98 -29.23 11.16
C ASP A 424 3.80 -30.21 11.31
N LEU A 425 3.92 -31.37 10.69
CA LEU A 425 2.92 -32.44 10.70
C LEU A 425 3.33 -33.64 11.58
N ALA A 426 4.52 -33.59 12.21
CA ALA A 426 5.06 -34.69 12.99
C ALA A 426 4.11 -35.06 14.13
N GLY A 427 3.64 -36.31 14.16
CA GLY A 427 2.72 -36.80 15.18
C GLY A 427 1.32 -36.20 15.18
N LYS A 428 0.95 -35.41 14.15
CA LYS A 428 -0.35 -34.71 14.04
C LYS A 428 -1.31 -35.36 13.04
N LEU A 429 -0.81 -36.30 12.24
CA LEU A 429 -1.61 -37.01 11.25
C LEU A 429 -2.12 -38.35 11.79
N PRO A 430 -3.39 -38.70 11.54
CA PRO A 430 -3.92 -40.01 11.90
C PRO A 430 -3.34 -41.12 11.04
N PRO A 431 -3.35 -42.39 11.49
CA PRO A 431 -2.78 -43.52 10.74
C PRO A 431 -3.32 -43.73 9.32
N GLN A 432 -4.56 -43.26 9.06
CA GLN A 432 -5.23 -43.41 7.76
C GLN A 432 -5.13 -42.14 6.89
N ALA A 433 -4.22 -41.22 7.21
CA ALA A 433 -4.04 -39.98 6.47
C ALA A 433 -3.76 -40.24 4.96
N GLN A 434 -4.54 -39.62 4.08
CA GLN A 434 -4.44 -39.80 2.63
C GLN A 434 -4.08 -38.51 1.91
N ARG A 435 -4.96 -37.49 1.96
CA ARG A 435 -4.78 -36.19 1.31
C ARG A 435 -4.87 -35.07 2.35
N LEU A 436 -4.27 -33.95 2.03
CA LEU A 436 -4.38 -32.73 2.82
C LEU A 436 -5.30 -31.74 2.10
N ARG A 437 -6.05 -30.92 2.85
CA ARG A 437 -6.87 -29.83 2.32
C ARG A 437 -6.53 -28.54 3.04
N LEU A 438 -6.15 -27.53 2.28
CA LEU A 438 -5.88 -26.18 2.78
C LEU A 438 -7.01 -25.27 2.32
N THR A 439 -7.68 -24.56 3.25
CA THR A 439 -8.78 -23.63 2.95
C THR A 439 -8.57 -22.29 3.61
N THR A 440 -8.94 -21.20 2.93
CA THR A 440 -8.81 -19.83 3.44
C THR A 440 -9.79 -18.89 2.71
N ALA A 441 -10.02 -17.70 3.26
CA ALA A 441 -10.63 -16.56 2.56
C ALA A 441 -9.67 -15.37 2.44
N TYR A 442 -8.40 -15.53 2.77
CA TYR A 442 -7.39 -14.53 2.44
C TYR A 442 -7.05 -14.53 0.95
N GLU A 443 -6.60 -13.39 0.43
CA GLU A 443 -6.00 -13.27 -0.90
C GLU A 443 -4.57 -13.82 -0.85
N LEU A 444 -4.48 -15.16 -0.83
CA LEU A 444 -3.24 -15.93 -0.81
C LEU A 444 -2.95 -16.54 -2.17
N HIS A 445 -1.72 -16.40 -2.61
CA HIS A 445 -1.23 -16.89 -3.89
C HIS A 445 -0.09 -17.87 -3.63
N TRP A 446 -0.27 -19.12 -4.05
CA TRP A 446 0.70 -20.19 -3.82
C TRP A 446 1.49 -20.50 -5.09
N ASP A 447 2.81 -20.52 -4.99
CA ASP A 447 3.75 -20.81 -6.07
C ASP A 447 4.21 -22.26 -6.03
N ARG A 448 4.62 -22.74 -4.84
CA ARG A 448 5.10 -24.11 -4.68
C ARG A 448 4.57 -24.71 -3.37
N ILE A 449 4.14 -25.98 -3.46
CA ILE A 449 3.78 -26.78 -2.29
C ILE A 449 4.50 -28.13 -2.36
N ALA A 450 5.25 -28.49 -1.32
CA ALA A 450 5.98 -29.75 -1.25
C ALA A 450 5.96 -30.32 0.18
N LEU A 451 6.02 -31.64 0.28
CA LEU A 451 6.10 -32.37 1.51
C LEU A 451 7.53 -32.89 1.72
N PHE A 452 8.06 -32.75 2.92
CA PHE A 452 9.41 -33.15 3.29
C PHE A 452 9.41 -33.96 4.59
N GLU A 453 10.55 -34.59 4.88
CA GLU A 453 10.89 -35.04 6.22
C GLU A 453 11.86 -34.02 6.86
N ARG A 454 11.64 -33.64 8.12
CA ARG A 454 12.59 -32.83 8.87
C ARG A 454 13.79 -33.69 9.26
N ARG A 455 14.99 -33.19 9.00
CA ARG A 455 16.22 -33.82 9.47
C ARG A 455 16.45 -33.45 10.94
N LEU A 456 16.53 -34.45 11.79
CA LEU A 456 16.59 -34.24 13.26
C LEU A 456 18.03 -34.14 13.81
N ALA A 457 19.06 -34.42 13.02
CA ALA A 457 20.46 -34.45 13.47
C ALA A 457 21.31 -33.37 12.78
N GLY A 458 22.21 -32.79 13.55
CA GLY A 458 23.00 -31.60 13.32
C GLY A 458 24.10 -31.62 12.26
N ASP A 459 23.81 -32.02 11.03
CA ASP A 459 24.78 -31.97 9.91
C ASP A 459 24.80 -30.58 9.19
N SER A 460 24.04 -29.62 9.67
CA SER A 460 24.06 -28.25 9.16
C SER A 460 24.90 -27.36 10.05
N ARG A 461 25.82 -26.61 9.47
CA ARG A 461 26.62 -25.62 10.16
C ARG A 461 26.00 -24.25 9.95
N ILE A 462 25.76 -23.50 11.01
CA ILE A 462 25.23 -22.14 10.95
C ILE A 462 26.29 -21.17 11.46
N ALA A 463 26.58 -20.12 10.69
CA ALA A 463 27.38 -18.99 11.11
C ALA A 463 26.53 -17.71 11.01
N ARG A 464 26.71 -16.79 11.97
CA ARG A 464 26.04 -15.49 12.00
C ARG A 464 27.10 -14.38 11.99
N LEU A 465 26.95 -13.44 11.08
CA LEU A 465 27.87 -12.30 10.94
C LEU A 465 27.12 -11.00 11.18
N THR A 466 27.72 -10.14 12.01
CA THR A 466 27.29 -8.75 12.15
C THR A 466 27.77 -7.95 10.93
N PRO A 467 27.06 -6.93 10.46
CA PRO A 467 27.55 -6.07 9.39
C PRO A 467 28.91 -5.46 9.73
N ALA A 468 29.86 -5.54 8.80
CA ALA A 468 31.13 -4.83 8.89
C ALA A 468 30.93 -3.34 8.64
N ARG A 469 29.88 -2.98 7.91
CA ARG A 469 29.45 -1.62 7.65
C ARG A 469 27.94 -1.57 7.48
N ALA A 470 27.31 -0.55 8.07
CA ALA A 470 25.91 -0.17 7.85
C ALA A 470 25.86 1.33 7.54
N ASP A 471 25.26 1.70 6.40
CA ASP A 471 25.22 3.10 5.94
C ASP A 471 23.78 3.46 5.53
N LEU A 472 23.21 4.46 6.23
CA LEU A 472 21.87 4.99 5.95
C LEU A 472 21.97 6.21 5.04
N HIS A 473 21.19 6.24 3.96
CA HIS A 473 21.18 7.38 3.04
C HIS A 473 19.82 7.54 2.33
N TRP A 474 19.65 8.65 1.64
CA TRP A 474 18.49 8.88 0.79
C TRP A 474 18.67 8.19 -0.56
N ARG A 475 17.66 7.44 -0.99
CA ARG A 475 17.61 6.81 -2.31
C ARG A 475 16.43 7.31 -3.16
N GLY A 476 15.24 7.41 -2.60
CA GLY A 476 13.97 7.67 -3.29
C GLY A 476 13.12 6.42 -3.38
N PHE A 477 12.20 6.38 -4.37
CA PHE A 477 11.15 5.39 -4.51
C PHE A 477 11.30 4.63 -5.82
N SER A 478 11.19 3.30 -5.80
CA SER A 478 11.29 2.47 -6.99
C SER A 478 10.07 2.55 -7.89
N GLU A 479 10.28 2.44 -9.20
CA GLU A 479 9.23 2.01 -10.12
C GLU A 479 8.94 0.53 -9.91
N PHE A 480 7.70 0.12 -10.20
CA PHE A 480 7.30 -1.28 -10.13
C PHE A 480 7.30 -1.92 -11.52
N ALA A 481 7.65 -3.20 -11.57
CA ALA A 481 7.50 -4.00 -12.77
C ALA A 481 6.01 -4.18 -13.11
N ASP A 482 5.69 -4.14 -14.40
CA ASP A 482 4.34 -4.43 -14.90
C ASP A 482 4.12 -5.94 -14.90
N LEU A 483 3.54 -6.45 -13.81
CA LEU A 483 3.30 -7.88 -13.58
C LEU A 483 1.80 -8.16 -13.43
N PRO A 484 1.36 -9.38 -13.73
CA PRO A 484 -0.01 -9.80 -13.47
C PRO A 484 -0.39 -9.61 -11.99
N TRP A 485 -1.67 -9.31 -11.72
CA TRP A 485 -2.19 -9.13 -10.36
C TRP A 485 -2.01 -10.35 -9.43
N THR A 486 -1.72 -11.52 -10.00
CA THR A 486 -1.44 -12.77 -9.29
C THR A 486 -0.03 -12.83 -8.72
N GLN A 487 0.85 -11.93 -9.16
CA GLN A 487 2.22 -11.80 -8.66
C GLN A 487 2.33 -10.63 -7.69
N PRO A 488 3.26 -10.68 -6.71
CA PRO A 488 3.48 -9.56 -5.82
C PRO A 488 4.04 -8.36 -6.57
N LEU A 489 3.68 -7.15 -6.14
CA LEU A 489 4.32 -5.93 -6.63
C LEU A 489 5.83 -6.05 -6.43
N THR A 490 6.57 -5.95 -7.53
CA THR A 490 8.02 -6.14 -7.56
C THR A 490 8.69 -4.82 -7.94
N PRO A 491 9.41 -4.18 -7.01
CA PRO A 491 10.11 -2.93 -7.29
C PRO A 491 11.35 -3.20 -8.15
N VAL A 492 11.72 -2.24 -8.99
CA VAL A 492 12.90 -2.28 -9.87
C VAL A 492 13.97 -1.37 -9.30
N TYR A 493 15.04 -1.95 -8.73
CA TYR A 493 16.04 -1.23 -7.95
C TYR A 493 16.66 -0.03 -8.67
N ASP A 494 17.05 -0.18 -9.93
CA ASP A 494 17.76 0.86 -10.69
C ASP A 494 16.85 1.94 -11.30
N ARG A 495 15.53 1.84 -11.10
CA ARG A 495 14.55 2.81 -11.59
C ARG A 495 13.85 3.49 -10.43
N THR A 496 14.24 4.75 -10.15
CA THR A 496 13.74 5.50 -9.01
C THR A 496 13.20 6.87 -9.41
N PHE A 497 12.28 7.38 -8.60
CA PHE A 497 11.79 8.75 -8.66
C PHE A 497 11.88 9.41 -7.27
N PRO A 498 12.03 10.75 -7.22
CA PRO A 498 12.34 11.45 -5.95
C PRO A 498 11.12 11.74 -5.07
N ASN A 499 9.91 11.59 -5.57
CA ASN A 499 8.69 11.91 -4.85
C ASN A 499 7.77 10.69 -4.77
N PRO A 500 7.19 10.41 -3.60
CA PRO A 500 6.19 9.37 -3.47
C PRO A 500 4.87 9.77 -4.16
N HIS A 501 4.02 8.79 -4.44
CA HIS A 501 2.65 9.02 -4.94
C HIS A 501 1.68 9.52 -3.87
N TRP A 502 2.08 9.51 -2.60
CA TRP A 502 1.27 9.96 -1.46
C TRP A 502 1.74 11.31 -0.92
N THR A 503 0.87 11.95 -0.13
CA THR A 503 1.10 13.31 0.40
C THR A 503 1.47 13.35 1.88
N ILE A 504 1.28 12.24 2.58
CA ILE A 504 1.54 12.12 4.02
C ILE A 504 2.72 11.18 4.21
N THR A 505 3.72 11.65 4.94
CA THR A 505 4.86 10.86 5.42
C THR A 505 4.84 10.90 6.94
N PRO A 506 5.16 9.81 7.65
CA PRO A 506 5.28 9.86 9.12
C PRO A 506 6.25 10.94 9.56
N VAL A 507 5.76 11.88 10.38
CA VAL A 507 6.55 13.02 10.87
C VAL A 507 7.28 12.64 12.14
N GLY A 508 8.54 13.06 12.28
CA GLY A 508 9.28 12.84 13.51
C GLY A 508 10.79 12.81 13.36
N TRP A 509 11.44 12.47 14.45
CA TRP A 509 12.89 12.32 14.48
C TRP A 509 13.30 10.94 13.98
N CYS A 510 14.11 10.91 12.95
CA CYS A 510 14.68 9.71 12.34
C CYS A 510 16.20 9.67 12.49
N THR A 511 16.78 8.53 12.18
CA THR A 511 18.23 8.35 12.20
C THR A 511 18.88 9.25 11.15
N ARG A 512 20.00 9.90 11.51
CA ARG A 512 20.82 10.70 10.60
C ARG A 512 21.44 9.82 9.51
N TYR A 513 21.71 10.40 8.35
CA TYR A 513 22.44 9.72 7.29
C TYR A 513 23.92 9.50 7.64
N GLY A 514 24.52 8.48 7.03
CA GLY A 514 25.87 8.03 7.21
C GLY A 514 25.98 6.70 7.96
N ALA A 515 27.14 6.41 8.52
CA ALA A 515 27.41 5.17 9.23
C ALA A 515 26.53 5.01 10.48
N VAL A 516 25.91 3.81 10.61
CA VAL A 516 24.98 3.43 11.69
C VAL A 516 25.27 2.03 12.23
N ASP A 517 26.50 1.54 12.06
CA ASP A 517 26.94 0.18 12.41
C ASP A 517 26.58 -0.21 13.85
N GLU A 518 26.74 0.76 14.77
CA GLU A 518 26.48 0.56 16.20
C GLU A 518 25.00 0.25 16.49
N LEU A 519 24.05 0.74 15.64
CA LEU A 519 22.61 0.60 15.87
C LEU A 519 22.05 -0.75 15.38
N VAL A 520 22.75 -1.48 14.52
CA VAL A 520 22.26 -2.75 13.94
C VAL A 520 23.03 -3.96 14.45
N ALA A 521 23.91 -3.76 15.43
CA ALA A 521 24.87 -4.77 15.86
C ALA A 521 24.27 -5.80 16.83
N ALA A 522 23.27 -5.41 17.61
CA ALA A 522 22.68 -6.23 18.66
C ALA A 522 21.23 -5.84 18.95
N GLU A 523 20.43 -6.81 19.38
CA GLU A 523 19.07 -6.60 19.88
C GLU A 523 19.13 -5.93 21.27
N ASP A 524 19.08 -4.58 21.29
CA ASP A 524 19.25 -3.79 22.53
C ASP A 524 18.33 -2.56 22.64
N ASN A 525 17.35 -2.45 21.75
CA ASN A 525 16.42 -1.32 21.60
C ASN A 525 17.10 -0.01 21.10
N ALA A 526 18.30 -0.07 20.51
CA ALA A 526 18.92 1.03 19.79
C ALA A 526 18.55 0.97 18.31
N LEU A 527 17.48 1.64 17.93
CA LEU A 527 16.84 1.48 16.64
C LEU A 527 17.42 2.37 15.55
N VAL A 528 17.62 1.83 14.35
CA VAL A 528 17.72 2.62 13.13
C VAL A 528 16.30 2.95 12.68
N LEU A 529 16.00 4.24 12.53
CA LEU A 529 14.68 4.75 12.15
C LEU A 529 14.74 5.21 10.69
N LEU A 530 14.22 4.36 9.78
CA LEU A 530 14.07 4.69 8.36
C LEU A 530 12.68 5.26 8.11
N ASN A 531 12.61 6.19 7.16
CA ASN A 531 11.36 6.80 6.71
C ASN A 531 11.28 6.71 5.17
N GLY A 532 10.13 6.98 4.59
CA GLY A 532 9.92 6.84 3.15
C GLY A 532 11.00 7.52 2.29
N GLY A 533 11.61 6.76 1.41
CA GLY A 533 12.73 7.13 0.54
C GLY A 533 14.13 6.83 1.07
N ASP A 534 14.25 6.34 2.31
CA ASP A 534 15.54 5.96 2.90
C ASP A 534 16.00 4.57 2.42
N GLU A 535 17.32 4.38 2.36
CA GLU A 535 17.97 3.10 2.11
C GLU A 535 19.07 2.85 3.15
N LEU A 536 19.11 1.64 3.69
CA LEU A 536 20.15 1.12 4.54
C LEU A 536 20.96 0.07 3.79
N THR A 537 22.23 0.37 3.51
CA THR A 537 23.21 -0.58 2.97
C THR A 537 23.85 -1.35 4.10
N LEU A 538 23.82 -2.68 4.03
CA LEU A 538 24.49 -3.60 4.94
C LEU A 538 25.59 -4.36 4.17
N GLU A 539 26.84 -4.27 4.64
CA GLU A 539 27.97 -4.97 4.05
C GLU A 539 28.57 -5.95 5.09
N PHE A 540 28.71 -7.21 4.69
CA PHE A 540 29.25 -8.28 5.54
C PHE A 540 30.56 -8.80 4.94
N ASP A 541 31.61 -8.88 5.75
CA ASP A 541 32.93 -9.32 5.29
C ASP A 541 32.90 -10.80 4.83
N ALA A 542 33.14 -11.02 3.54
CA ALA A 542 33.20 -12.37 2.97
C ALA A 542 34.38 -13.18 3.53
N GLY A 543 35.46 -12.50 3.95
CA GLY A 543 36.61 -13.14 4.58
C GLY A 543 36.31 -13.68 6.00
N ALA A 544 35.28 -13.13 6.66
CA ALA A 544 34.82 -13.62 7.96
C ALA A 544 33.90 -14.86 7.85
N VAL A 545 33.42 -15.18 6.65
CA VAL A 545 32.60 -16.37 6.43
C VAL A 545 33.47 -17.62 6.47
N PRO A 546 33.22 -18.60 7.35
CA PRO A 546 34.01 -19.81 7.39
C PRO A 546 33.96 -20.56 6.05
N PRO A 547 35.05 -21.21 5.62
CA PRO A 547 35.00 -22.05 4.42
C PRO A 547 33.95 -23.14 4.57
N PRO A 548 33.20 -23.48 3.48
CA PRO A 548 32.19 -24.53 3.53
C PRO A 548 32.85 -25.88 3.82
N PRO A 549 32.22 -26.73 4.65
CA PRO A 549 32.65 -28.11 4.80
C PRO A 549 32.62 -28.86 3.45
N PRO A 550 33.46 -29.89 3.27
CA PRO A 550 33.36 -30.74 2.08
C PRO A 550 31.94 -31.32 1.93
N ASP A 551 31.53 -31.52 0.69
CA ASP A 551 30.24 -32.12 0.34
C ASP A 551 29.02 -31.41 0.96
N THR A 552 29.07 -30.08 1.07
CA THR A 552 27.92 -29.25 1.48
C THR A 552 27.56 -28.24 0.41
N VAL A 553 26.30 -27.81 0.41
CA VAL A 553 25.79 -26.62 -0.28
C VAL A 553 25.56 -25.50 0.72
N ARG A 554 25.60 -24.27 0.26
CA ARG A 554 25.52 -23.09 1.12
C ARG A 554 24.34 -22.22 0.74
N ASP A 555 23.53 -21.90 1.75
CA ASP A 555 22.45 -20.93 1.68
C ASP A 555 22.73 -19.72 2.58
N PHE A 556 22.16 -18.59 2.19
CA PHE A 556 22.26 -17.34 2.92
C PHE A 556 20.88 -16.82 3.30
N PHE A 557 20.77 -16.32 4.54
CA PHE A 557 19.59 -15.62 5.03
C PHE A 557 20.03 -14.27 5.62
N ILE A 558 19.15 -13.29 5.56
CA ILE A 558 19.23 -12.14 6.45
C ILE A 558 18.32 -12.42 7.65
N TYR A 559 18.83 -12.22 8.85
CA TYR A 559 18.04 -12.17 10.07
C TYR A 559 17.88 -10.71 10.48
N THR A 560 16.67 -10.29 10.73
CA THR A 560 16.34 -8.93 11.14
C THR A 560 15.47 -8.95 12.39
N VAL A 561 15.68 -7.95 13.24
CA VAL A 561 14.87 -7.70 14.43
C VAL A 561 14.36 -6.26 14.36
N GLY A 562 13.05 -6.09 14.43
CA GLY A 562 12.48 -4.76 14.32
C GLY A 562 10.97 -4.74 14.14
N TRP A 563 10.46 -3.57 13.84
CA TRP A 563 9.03 -3.32 13.65
C TRP A 563 8.79 -2.41 12.46
N ASP A 564 7.58 -2.46 11.95
CA ASP A 564 7.09 -1.59 10.89
C ASP A 564 5.82 -0.86 11.33
N LYS A 565 5.65 0.40 10.90
CA LYS A 565 4.44 1.17 11.17
C LYS A 565 3.97 1.92 9.94
N ASP A 566 2.86 1.47 9.36
CA ASP A 566 2.21 2.10 8.21
C ASP A 566 1.42 3.36 8.65
N SER A 567 1.34 4.33 7.75
CA SER A 567 0.44 5.49 7.86
C SER A 567 -0.97 5.19 7.35
N ASP A 568 -1.43 3.94 7.41
CA ASP A 568 -2.81 3.57 7.11
C ASP A 568 -3.76 4.28 8.11
N PHE A 569 -4.97 4.58 7.63
CA PHE A 569 -6.00 5.24 8.43
C PHE A 569 -6.36 4.49 9.71
N HIS A 570 -6.26 3.17 9.71
CA HIS A 570 -6.53 2.29 10.85
C HIS A 570 -5.26 1.80 11.56
N VAL A 571 -4.18 2.57 11.49
CA VAL A 571 -2.97 2.36 12.27
C VAL A 571 -2.87 3.44 13.34
N GLU A 572 -2.75 3.04 14.60
CA GLU A 572 -2.66 3.97 15.72
C GLU A 572 -1.39 4.81 15.62
N LEU A 573 -1.53 6.15 15.59
CA LEU A 573 -0.42 7.08 15.45
C LEU A 573 0.46 6.84 14.20
N GLY A 574 -0.10 6.29 13.12
CA GLY A 574 0.62 5.93 11.91
C GLY A 574 1.26 7.13 11.16
N TRP A 575 0.77 8.37 11.38
CA TRP A 575 1.31 9.57 10.74
C TRP A 575 2.52 10.20 11.44
N GLN A 576 3.06 9.54 12.48
CA GLN A 576 4.23 10.03 13.22
C GLN A 576 5.19 8.88 13.56
N VAL A 577 6.47 9.21 13.70
CA VAL A 577 7.52 8.24 14.03
C VAL A 577 7.33 7.70 15.46
N GLU A 578 7.08 8.56 16.42
CA GLU A 578 6.85 8.17 17.83
C GLU A 578 5.40 7.70 18.06
N PRO A 579 5.14 6.91 19.10
CA PRO A 579 6.08 6.34 20.06
C PRO A 579 6.90 5.19 19.47
N LEU A 580 8.15 5.07 19.93
CA LEU A 580 9.06 4.01 19.48
C LEU A 580 8.68 2.67 20.12
N PRO A 581 8.78 1.55 19.39
CA PRO A 581 8.61 0.21 19.95
C PRO A 581 9.79 -0.20 20.82
N TRP A 582 9.61 -1.30 21.58
CA TRP A 582 10.68 -1.92 22.36
C TRP A 582 10.36 -3.39 22.66
N HIS A 583 11.38 -4.19 22.95
CA HIS A 583 11.22 -5.58 23.33
C HIS A 583 10.49 -5.72 24.68
N GLY A 584 9.44 -6.54 24.70
CA GLY A 584 8.57 -6.73 25.86
C GLY A 584 7.43 -5.73 25.99
N MET A 585 7.21 -4.90 24.98
CA MET A 585 6.04 -4.03 24.89
C MET A 585 4.74 -4.86 24.82
N ASP A 586 3.67 -4.32 25.40
CA ASP A 586 2.31 -4.84 25.18
C ASP A 586 1.73 -4.20 23.92
N ASP A 587 1.60 -4.99 22.85
CA ASP A 587 1.08 -4.53 21.55
C ASP A 587 -0.32 -3.92 21.68
N GLN A 588 -1.17 -4.44 22.58
CA GLN A 588 -2.53 -3.95 22.80
C GLN A 588 -2.57 -2.60 23.54
N ALA A 589 -1.45 -2.20 24.14
CA ALA A 589 -1.29 -0.91 24.82
C ALA A 589 -0.45 0.10 24.01
N TYR A 590 -0.16 -0.16 22.75
CA TYR A 590 0.61 0.74 21.90
C TYR A 590 0.04 2.16 21.90
N GLY A 591 0.93 3.14 22.01
CA GLY A 591 0.55 4.57 22.11
C GLY A 591 0.07 5.02 23.49
N ARG A 592 -0.21 4.08 24.42
CA ARG A 592 -0.66 4.37 25.79
C ARG A 592 0.37 3.98 26.84
N GLN A 593 1.27 3.06 26.53
CA GLN A 593 2.34 2.59 27.40
C GLN A 593 3.61 3.41 27.14
N ALA A 594 4.17 3.98 28.21
CA ALA A 594 5.44 4.70 28.12
C ALA A 594 6.60 3.71 27.91
N ARG A 595 7.48 4.02 26.95
CA ARG A 595 8.72 3.27 26.75
C ARG A 595 9.62 3.44 27.97
N PRO A 596 10.08 2.34 28.59
CA PRO A 596 11.03 2.41 29.70
C PRO A 596 12.39 2.92 29.20
N PRO A 597 13.25 3.44 30.10
CA PRO A 597 14.62 3.79 29.74
C PRO A 597 15.46 2.53 29.51
N PHE A 598 16.28 2.55 28.45
CA PHE A 598 17.25 1.50 28.12
C PHE A 598 18.67 2.02 28.18
N SER A 599 19.66 1.14 28.39
CA SER A 599 21.08 1.48 28.39
C SER A 599 21.56 2.00 27.04
N SER A 600 20.86 1.64 25.97
CA SER A 600 21.09 2.08 24.59
C SER A 600 20.52 3.47 24.23
N ASP A 601 19.76 4.10 25.12
CA ASP A 601 19.11 5.40 24.82
C ASP A 601 20.12 6.53 24.52
N ASP A 602 21.29 6.50 25.15
CA ASP A 602 22.36 7.46 24.86
C ASP A 602 22.91 7.26 23.44
N LEU A 603 23.02 6.02 23.00
CA LEU A 603 23.40 5.67 21.64
C LEU A 603 22.34 6.21 20.66
N MET A 604 21.08 5.90 20.84
CA MET A 604 20.00 6.40 20.01
C MET A 604 20.00 7.93 19.88
N ARG A 605 20.14 8.66 20.99
CA ARG A 605 20.17 10.14 20.96
C ARG A 605 21.27 10.72 20.09
N ARG A 606 22.43 10.05 19.96
CA ARG A 606 23.52 10.48 19.09
C ARG A 606 23.17 10.36 17.60
N PHE A 607 22.32 9.42 17.24
CA PHE A 607 21.99 9.12 15.85
C PHE A 607 20.63 9.69 15.43
N THR A 608 19.63 9.77 16.31
CA THR A 608 18.27 10.23 16.00
C THR A 608 18.20 11.74 15.99
N THR A 609 18.74 12.36 14.95
CA THR A 609 18.93 13.83 14.86
C THR A 609 18.39 14.42 13.55
N ARG A 610 17.80 13.62 12.67
CA ARG A 610 17.20 14.05 11.41
C ARG A 610 15.70 14.21 11.58
N TRP A 611 15.19 15.43 11.48
CA TRP A 611 13.76 15.70 11.48
C TRP A 611 13.15 15.48 10.10
N VAL A 612 12.16 14.62 10.00
CA VAL A 612 11.34 14.40 8.81
C VAL A 612 10.02 15.13 9.00
N PRO A 613 9.74 16.19 8.22
CA PRO A 613 8.48 16.91 8.30
C PRO A 613 7.38 16.12 7.58
N GLN A 614 6.13 16.41 7.90
CA GLN A 614 5.01 15.98 7.07
C GLN A 614 5.21 16.53 5.65
N THR A 615 5.35 15.65 4.69
CA THR A 615 5.87 16.02 3.38
C THR A 615 4.83 16.75 2.56
N THR A 616 5.15 17.97 2.17
CA THR A 616 4.62 18.55 0.95
C THR A 616 5.47 18.03 -0.20
N LEU A 617 4.83 17.62 -1.31
CA LEU A 617 5.53 17.20 -2.53
C LEU A 617 6.64 18.20 -2.87
N LYS A 618 7.88 17.70 -2.95
CA LYS A 618 9.00 18.53 -3.40
C LYS A 618 8.75 18.87 -4.86
N ARG A 619 8.73 20.15 -5.20
CA ARG A 619 8.77 20.57 -6.59
C ARG A 619 10.09 20.09 -7.17
N THR A 620 10.04 19.22 -8.18
CA THR A 620 11.20 18.96 -8.98
C THR A 620 11.58 20.28 -9.65
N ALA A 621 12.72 20.84 -9.25
CA ALA A 621 13.32 21.89 -10.04
C ALA A 621 13.63 21.28 -11.43
N ARG A 622 13.11 21.93 -12.50
CA ARG A 622 13.50 21.60 -13.88
C ARG A 622 14.97 21.83 -14.10
#